data_5adf5a75018e31f7ee900694b540f86b
#
_entry.id   5adf5a75018e31f7ee900694b540f86b
#
_cell.length_a   1.000
_cell.length_b   1.000
_cell.length_c   1.000
_cell.angle_alpha   90.00
_cell.angle_beta   90.00
_cell.angle_gamma   90.00
#
_symmetry.space_group_name_H-M   'P 1'
#
loop_
_entity.id
_entity.type
_entity.pdbx_description
1 polymer ?
#
loop_
_entity_poly.entity_id
_entity_poly.type
_entity_poly.pdbx_seq_one_letter_code
_entity_poly.pdbx_strand_id
1 'polypeptide(L)'
;MTKDIFLTNNLNNKKEKFIPLDKKNIKMYVCGPTVYDDPHIGNARPLIVFDILFKLLKNTFSKVTYVRNITDIDDKIIKSSQEQKISTKELTNKVTSSFFEDCKFLNCENPTHQPKATEHIDLMIEMITQLIKKGFAYENNSHVYFEVKKLKNKKYHRYR
;
A
#
# COMPACT_ATOMS: atom_id res chain seq x y z
N MET A 1 11.65 20.16 23.14
CA MET A 1 10.57 20.77 22.34
C MET A 1 10.38 19.93 21.11
N THR A 2 9.23 19.25 20.96
CA THR A 2 8.90 18.50 19.73
C THR A 2 8.67 19.52 18.62
N LYS A 3 9.51 19.50 17.59
CA LYS A 3 9.32 20.35 16.40
C LYS A 3 8.06 19.90 15.67
N ASP A 4 7.25 20.84 15.22
CA ASP A 4 6.07 20.57 14.39
C ASP A 4 6.48 19.92 13.07
N ILE A 5 5.78 18.87 12.68
CA ILE A 5 5.95 18.20 11.39
C ILE A 5 4.93 18.79 10.40
N PHE A 6 5.37 19.13 9.20
CA PHE A 6 4.53 19.60 8.12
C PHE A 6 4.62 18.66 6.93
N LEU A 7 3.48 18.21 6.41
CA LEU A 7 3.38 17.31 5.26
C LEU A 7 2.51 17.95 4.18
N THR A 8 2.80 17.62 2.92
CA THR A 8 1.92 18.01 1.82
C THR A 8 0.73 17.07 1.76
N ASN A 9 -0.47 17.61 1.92
CA ASN A 9 -1.72 16.87 1.80
C ASN A 9 -2.23 16.94 0.36
N ASN A 10 -2.22 15.80 -0.35
CA ASN A 10 -2.67 15.73 -1.73
C ASN A 10 -4.19 15.90 -1.92
N LEU A 11 -5.00 15.83 -0.86
CA LEU A 11 -6.44 16.09 -0.96
C LEU A 11 -6.73 17.56 -1.29
N ASN A 12 -5.89 18.47 -0.81
CA ASN A 12 -6.04 19.92 -1.03
C ASN A 12 -4.81 20.58 -1.64
N ASN A 13 -3.72 19.82 -1.88
CA ASN A 13 -2.43 20.27 -2.38
C ASN A 13 -1.77 21.35 -1.52
N LYS A 14 -1.96 21.29 -0.19
CA LYS A 14 -1.38 22.24 0.75
C LYS A 14 -0.40 21.56 1.68
N LYS A 15 0.66 22.29 2.05
CA LYS A 15 1.53 21.90 3.14
C LYS A 15 0.85 22.25 4.46
N GLU A 16 0.55 21.22 5.26
CA GLU A 16 -0.20 21.36 6.51
C GLU A 16 0.57 20.77 7.67
N LYS A 17 0.31 21.30 8.87
CA LYS A 17 0.81 20.69 10.10
C LYS A 17 0.20 19.30 10.25
N PHE A 18 1.07 18.31 10.47
CA PHE A 18 0.63 16.94 10.72
C PHE A 18 -0.04 16.85 12.09
N ILE A 19 -1.32 16.51 12.09
CA ILE A 19 -2.12 16.27 13.29
C ILE A 19 -2.55 14.80 13.26
N PRO A 20 -1.96 13.94 14.11
CA PRO A 20 -2.32 12.53 14.13
C PRO A 20 -3.73 12.32 14.68
N LEU A 21 -4.46 11.34 14.13
CA LEU A 21 -5.77 10.92 14.63
C LEU A 21 -5.68 10.31 16.04
N ASP A 22 -4.59 9.60 16.30
CA ASP A 22 -4.27 9.03 17.61
C ASP A 22 -2.82 9.38 17.97
N LYS A 23 -2.63 10.21 19.00
CA LYS A 23 -1.30 10.62 19.48
C LYS A 23 -0.53 9.49 20.17
N LYS A 24 -1.24 8.44 20.63
CA LYS A 24 -0.61 7.30 21.33
C LYS A 24 -0.05 6.27 20.35
N ASN A 25 -0.59 6.20 19.13
CA ASN A 25 -0.11 5.30 18.09
C ASN A 25 -0.33 5.90 16.70
N ILE A 26 0.74 6.40 16.11
CA ILE A 26 0.71 6.90 14.75
C ILE A 26 0.60 5.72 13.79
N LYS A 27 -0.37 5.75 12.90
CA LYS A 27 -0.57 4.71 11.90
C LYS A 27 -0.18 5.23 10.52
N MET A 28 0.71 4.51 9.87
CA MET A 28 1.22 4.84 8.55
C MET A 28 1.02 3.63 7.63
N TYR A 29 0.37 3.84 6.47
CA TYR A 29 0.22 2.82 5.44
C TYR A 29 0.87 3.30 4.14
N VAL A 30 1.71 2.46 3.55
CA VAL A 30 2.37 2.71 2.27
C VAL A 30 2.09 1.55 1.34
N CYS A 31 1.70 1.85 0.10
CA CYS A 31 1.59 0.82 -0.93
C CYS A 31 2.95 0.18 -1.17
N GLY A 32 2.99 -1.15 -1.06
CA GLY A 32 4.17 -1.94 -1.37
C GLY A 32 4.27 -2.29 -2.85
N PRO A 33 5.27 -3.08 -3.25
CA PRO A 33 5.47 -3.48 -4.63
C PRO A 33 4.44 -4.51 -5.10
N THR A 34 4.21 -4.54 -6.42
CA THR A 34 3.66 -5.70 -7.12
C THR A 34 4.85 -6.54 -7.59
N VAL A 35 4.92 -7.78 -7.09
CA VAL A 35 6.12 -8.62 -7.22
C VAL A 35 6.10 -9.48 -8.48
N TYR A 36 6.10 -8.84 -9.65
CA TYR A 36 6.08 -9.47 -10.97
C TYR A 36 7.44 -9.42 -11.69
N ASP A 37 8.33 -8.53 -11.27
CA ASP A 37 9.65 -8.31 -11.86
C ASP A 37 10.58 -7.68 -10.82
N ASP A 38 11.89 -7.75 -11.03
CA ASP A 38 12.88 -7.18 -10.13
C ASP A 38 12.68 -5.66 -9.96
N PRO A 39 12.88 -5.12 -8.74
CA PRO A 39 12.73 -3.70 -8.49
C PRO A 39 13.75 -2.87 -9.30
N HIS A 40 13.33 -1.71 -9.73
CA HIS A 40 14.22 -0.73 -10.37
C HIS A 40 14.35 0.53 -9.50
N ILE A 41 15.25 1.44 -9.87
CA ILE A 41 15.55 2.67 -9.10
C ILE A 41 14.30 3.53 -8.81
N GLY A 42 13.30 3.49 -9.70
CA GLY A 42 12.02 4.17 -9.47
C GLY A 42 11.24 3.62 -8.27
N ASN A 43 11.42 2.33 -7.94
CA ASN A 43 10.81 1.70 -6.77
C ASN A 43 11.57 2.05 -5.47
N ALA A 44 12.88 2.32 -5.56
CA ALA A 44 13.68 2.74 -4.41
C ALA A 44 13.28 4.10 -3.84
N ARG A 45 12.87 5.03 -4.71
CA ARG A 45 12.49 6.39 -4.28
C ARG A 45 11.39 6.41 -3.21
N PRO A 46 10.20 5.81 -3.41
CA PRO A 46 9.18 5.77 -2.36
C PRO A 46 9.64 5.02 -1.12
N LEU A 47 10.45 3.96 -1.25
CA LEU A 47 11.02 3.24 -0.10
C LEU A 47 11.80 4.18 0.80
N ILE A 48 12.76 4.91 0.24
CA ILE A 48 13.64 5.83 0.99
C ILE A 48 12.84 6.99 1.58
N VAL A 49 11.94 7.60 0.80
CA VAL A 49 11.14 8.75 1.26
C VAL A 49 10.25 8.37 2.44
N PHE A 50 9.59 7.22 2.38
CA PHE A 50 8.72 6.78 3.48
C PHE A 50 9.49 6.18 4.65
N ASP A 51 10.69 5.67 4.45
CA ASP A 51 11.60 5.27 5.52
C ASP A 51 12.06 6.51 6.34
N ILE A 52 12.42 7.60 5.66
CA ILE A 52 12.75 8.87 6.33
C ILE A 52 11.56 9.38 7.14
N LEU A 53 10.35 9.34 6.58
CA LEU A 53 9.14 9.73 7.30
C LEU A 53 8.90 8.82 8.51
N PHE A 54 9.04 7.51 8.35
CA PHE A 54 8.88 6.55 9.43
C PHE A 54 9.86 6.81 10.59
N LYS A 55 11.15 6.99 10.27
CA LYS A 55 12.19 7.33 11.25
C LYS A 55 11.90 8.65 11.95
N LEU A 56 11.45 9.67 11.22
CA LEU A 56 11.05 10.96 11.80
C LEU A 56 9.88 10.79 12.78
N LEU A 57 8.85 10.03 12.39
CA LEU A 57 7.70 9.76 13.24
C LEU A 57 8.10 8.97 14.50
N LYS A 58 8.96 7.95 14.38
CA LYS A 58 9.49 7.18 15.53
C LYS A 58 10.27 8.05 16.52
N ASN A 59 11.01 9.04 16.02
CA ASN A 59 11.75 9.96 16.87
C ASN A 59 10.87 11.03 17.53
N THR A 60 9.64 11.22 17.03
CA THR A 60 8.74 12.27 17.50
C THR A 60 7.63 11.72 18.40
N PHE A 61 7.19 10.50 18.17
CA PHE A 61 6.04 9.86 18.84
C PHE A 61 6.45 8.57 19.52
N SER A 62 5.75 8.22 20.60
CA SER A 62 6.06 7.05 21.43
C SER A 62 5.82 5.72 20.71
N LYS A 63 4.88 5.68 19.77
CA LYS A 63 4.55 4.47 19.01
C LYS A 63 4.17 4.84 17.58
N VAL A 64 4.71 4.08 16.62
CA VAL A 64 4.35 4.17 15.19
C VAL A 64 4.10 2.75 14.68
N THR A 65 2.94 2.53 14.09
CA THR A 65 2.62 1.29 13.38
C THR A 65 2.71 1.57 11.88
N TYR A 66 3.71 1.00 11.25
CA TYR A 66 3.96 1.11 9.82
C TYR A 66 3.56 -0.16 9.09
N VAL A 67 2.66 -0.03 8.12
CA VAL A 67 2.21 -1.13 7.26
C VAL A 67 2.63 -0.86 5.83
N ARG A 68 3.23 -1.87 5.20
CA ARG A 68 3.55 -1.88 3.77
C ARG A 68 3.19 -3.25 3.21
N ASN A 69 2.22 -3.32 2.31
CA ASN A 69 1.78 -4.59 1.74
C ASN A 69 2.77 -5.13 0.70
N ILE A 70 2.57 -6.41 0.35
CA ILE A 70 3.13 -7.05 -0.85
C ILE A 70 1.94 -7.44 -1.72
N THR A 71 1.91 -6.97 -2.97
CA THR A 71 0.91 -7.37 -3.96
C THR A 71 1.45 -8.58 -4.71
N ASP A 72 1.09 -9.76 -4.24
CA ASP A 72 1.53 -11.05 -4.75
C ASP A 72 0.45 -11.77 -5.60
N ILE A 73 -0.60 -11.05 -5.98
CA ILE A 73 -1.61 -11.44 -6.96
C ILE A 73 -1.98 -10.25 -7.84
N ASP A 74 -1.78 -10.38 -9.16
CA ASP A 74 -2.03 -9.33 -10.16
C ASP A 74 -1.93 -9.95 -11.55
N ASP A 75 -2.59 -9.38 -12.55
CA ASP A 75 -2.49 -9.83 -13.96
C ASP A 75 -1.06 -9.81 -14.49
N LYS A 76 -0.24 -8.84 -14.05
CA LYS A 76 1.18 -8.76 -14.42
C LYS A 76 1.98 -9.95 -13.91
N ILE A 77 1.67 -10.44 -12.71
CA ILE A 77 2.31 -11.62 -12.12
C ILE A 77 1.96 -12.86 -12.94
N ILE A 78 0.67 -13.02 -13.29
CA ILE A 78 0.21 -14.14 -14.11
C ILE A 78 0.93 -14.13 -15.47
N LYS A 79 0.96 -12.98 -16.14
CA LYS A 79 1.63 -12.82 -17.43
C LYS A 79 3.12 -13.13 -17.34
N SER A 80 3.83 -12.52 -16.38
CA SER A 80 5.28 -12.71 -16.20
C SER A 80 5.63 -14.16 -15.87
N SER A 81 4.83 -14.84 -15.04
CA SER A 81 5.05 -16.26 -14.73
C SER A 81 4.90 -17.17 -15.95
N GLN A 82 3.91 -16.88 -16.83
CA GLN A 82 3.72 -17.61 -18.09
C GLN A 82 4.89 -17.39 -19.05
N GLU A 83 5.36 -16.15 -19.21
CA GLU A 83 6.52 -15.80 -20.06
C GLU A 83 7.80 -16.48 -19.58
N GLN A 84 8.00 -16.55 -18.26
CA GLN A 84 9.17 -17.19 -17.64
C GLN A 84 9.02 -18.71 -17.49
N LYS A 85 7.82 -19.28 -17.78
CA LYS A 85 7.50 -20.71 -17.63
C LYS A 85 7.73 -21.24 -16.20
N ILE A 86 7.44 -20.43 -15.19
CA ILE A 86 7.49 -20.78 -13.77
C ILE A 86 6.13 -20.56 -13.11
N SER A 87 5.94 -21.09 -11.91
CA SER A 87 4.69 -20.83 -11.17
C SER A 87 4.63 -19.38 -10.64
N THR A 88 3.43 -18.84 -10.48
CA THR A 88 3.22 -17.53 -9.86
C THR A 88 3.83 -17.46 -8.47
N LYS A 89 3.74 -18.56 -7.70
CA LYS A 89 4.32 -18.65 -6.36
C LYS A 89 5.85 -18.58 -6.38
N GLU A 90 6.48 -19.25 -7.33
CA GLU A 90 7.93 -19.21 -7.49
C GLU A 90 8.40 -17.80 -7.88
N LEU A 91 7.75 -17.18 -8.87
CA LEU A 91 8.02 -15.82 -9.29
C LEU A 91 7.89 -14.83 -8.12
N THR A 92 6.74 -14.84 -7.44
CA THR A 92 6.49 -13.89 -6.34
C THR A 92 7.44 -14.07 -5.17
N ASN A 93 7.82 -15.31 -4.83
CA ASN A 93 8.81 -15.56 -3.80
C ASN A 93 10.19 -15.03 -4.19
N LYS A 94 10.66 -15.30 -5.41
CA LYS A 94 11.94 -14.80 -5.95
C LYS A 94 11.99 -13.28 -5.88
N VAL A 95 11.01 -12.61 -6.48
CA VAL A 95 10.97 -11.15 -6.56
C VAL A 95 10.80 -10.51 -5.18
N THR A 96 10.02 -11.12 -4.28
CA THR A 96 9.90 -10.65 -2.90
C THR A 96 11.22 -10.72 -2.14
N SER A 97 12.01 -11.79 -2.34
CA SER A 97 13.33 -11.91 -1.72
C SER A 97 14.29 -10.84 -2.24
N SER A 98 14.35 -10.64 -3.56
CA SER A 98 15.14 -9.58 -4.19
C SER A 98 14.75 -8.19 -3.64
N PHE A 99 13.45 -7.91 -3.53
CA PHE A 99 12.95 -6.67 -2.95
C PHE A 99 13.41 -6.47 -1.49
N PHE A 100 13.45 -7.52 -0.67
CA PHE A 100 13.92 -7.40 0.71
C PHE A 100 15.43 -7.17 0.79
N GLU A 101 16.19 -7.79 -0.10
CA GLU A 101 17.64 -7.53 -0.22
C GLU A 101 17.91 -6.07 -0.58
N ASP A 102 17.16 -5.52 -1.55
CA ASP A 102 17.23 -4.11 -1.92
C ASP A 102 16.86 -3.17 -0.76
N CYS A 103 15.79 -3.48 -0.02
CA CYS A 103 15.40 -2.72 1.17
C CYS A 103 16.55 -2.69 2.20
N LYS A 104 17.21 -3.82 2.42
CA LYS A 104 18.35 -3.95 3.33
C LYS A 104 19.56 -3.18 2.80
N PHE A 105 19.87 -3.30 1.52
CA PHE A 105 20.98 -2.56 0.87
C PHE A 105 20.79 -1.05 0.98
N LEU A 106 19.55 -0.55 0.82
CA LEU A 106 19.19 0.85 0.98
C LEU A 106 19.09 1.30 2.44
N ASN A 107 19.40 0.42 3.41
CA ASN A 107 19.29 0.70 4.84
C ASN A 107 17.90 1.22 5.27
N CYS A 108 16.85 0.72 4.62
CA CYS A 108 15.47 1.00 4.98
C CYS A 108 15.02 0.10 6.13
N GLU A 109 14.33 0.66 7.12
CA GLU A 109 13.75 -0.13 8.22
C GLU A 109 12.58 -0.98 7.73
N ASN A 110 12.41 -2.16 8.35
CA ASN A 110 11.27 -3.01 8.08
C ASN A 110 9.98 -2.37 8.60
N PRO A 111 8.86 -2.51 7.88
CA PRO A 111 7.55 -2.11 8.40
C PRO A 111 7.16 -2.97 9.60
N THR A 112 6.25 -2.48 10.44
CA THR A 112 5.69 -3.22 11.58
C THR A 112 4.91 -4.44 11.11
N HIS A 113 4.17 -4.29 9.99
CA HIS A 113 3.40 -5.35 9.35
C HIS A 113 3.59 -5.29 7.84
N GLN A 114 3.69 -6.46 7.22
CA GLN A 114 3.87 -6.58 5.77
C GLN A 114 2.93 -7.65 5.20
N PRO A 115 1.61 -7.36 5.15
CA PRO A 115 0.61 -8.32 4.69
C PRO A 115 0.77 -8.59 3.20
N LYS A 116 0.56 -9.84 2.80
CA LYS A 116 0.44 -10.25 1.40
C LYS A 116 -1.01 -10.20 0.96
N ALA A 117 -1.27 -9.80 -0.29
CA ALA A 117 -2.63 -9.73 -0.81
C ALA A 117 -3.31 -11.10 -0.80
N THR A 118 -2.59 -12.17 -1.14
CA THR A 118 -3.11 -13.54 -1.14
C THR A 118 -3.56 -14.04 0.23
N GLU A 119 -3.02 -13.50 1.32
CA GLU A 119 -3.40 -13.85 2.70
C GLU A 119 -4.72 -13.20 3.15
N HIS A 120 -5.30 -12.32 2.33
CA HIS A 120 -6.46 -11.50 2.69
C HIS A 120 -7.63 -11.62 1.70
N ILE A 121 -7.62 -12.64 0.82
CA ILE A 121 -8.65 -12.81 -0.21
C ILE A 121 -10.04 -12.98 0.41
N ASP A 122 -10.19 -13.77 1.45
CA ASP A 122 -11.48 -13.98 2.11
C ASP A 122 -12.04 -12.69 2.69
N LEU A 123 -11.18 -11.87 3.33
CA LEU A 123 -11.57 -10.56 3.84
C LEU A 123 -11.94 -9.57 2.72
N MET A 124 -11.26 -9.65 1.57
CA MET A 124 -11.63 -8.85 0.40
C MET A 124 -13.00 -9.26 -0.14
N ILE A 125 -13.30 -10.55 -0.24
CA ILE A 125 -14.59 -11.09 -0.68
C ILE A 125 -15.69 -10.64 0.30
N GLU A 126 -15.45 -10.74 1.59
CA GLU A 126 -16.39 -10.27 2.61
C GLU A 126 -16.68 -8.77 2.46
N MET A 127 -15.65 -7.93 2.31
CA MET A 127 -15.79 -6.49 2.11
C MET A 127 -16.59 -6.18 0.85
N ILE A 128 -16.28 -6.83 -0.28
CA ILE A 128 -16.98 -6.68 -1.56
C ILE A 128 -18.46 -7.04 -1.39
N THR A 129 -18.75 -8.16 -0.74
CA THR A 129 -20.13 -8.60 -0.46
C THR A 129 -20.90 -7.55 0.36
N GLN A 130 -20.24 -6.96 1.37
CA GLN A 130 -20.86 -5.88 2.17
C GLN A 130 -21.10 -4.62 1.34
N LEU A 131 -20.20 -4.27 0.43
CA LEU A 131 -20.34 -3.11 -0.47
C LEU A 131 -21.51 -3.31 -1.44
N ILE A 132 -21.68 -4.52 -1.99
CA ILE A 132 -22.83 -4.87 -2.84
C ILE A 132 -24.13 -4.75 -2.03
N LYS A 133 -24.21 -5.35 -0.83
CA LYS A 133 -25.39 -5.27 0.06
C LYS A 133 -25.77 -3.83 0.40
N LYS A 134 -24.78 -2.94 0.57
CA LYS A 134 -25.00 -1.51 0.84
C LYS A 134 -25.26 -0.68 -0.43
N GLY A 135 -25.25 -1.30 -1.60
CA GLY A 135 -25.46 -0.66 -2.89
C GLY A 135 -24.32 0.25 -3.36
N PHE A 136 -23.12 0.12 -2.80
CA PHE A 136 -21.92 0.84 -3.24
C PHE A 136 -21.10 0.09 -4.29
N ALA A 137 -21.41 -1.18 -4.52
CA ALA A 137 -20.83 -1.98 -5.59
C ALA A 137 -21.93 -2.76 -6.32
N TYR A 138 -21.66 -3.16 -7.54
CA TYR A 138 -22.58 -3.95 -8.38
C TYR A 138 -21.80 -4.94 -9.24
N GLU A 139 -22.44 -6.05 -9.57
CA GLU A 139 -21.90 -7.05 -10.47
C GLU A 139 -22.37 -6.79 -11.91
N ASN A 140 -21.46 -6.91 -12.87
CA ASN A 140 -21.75 -6.88 -14.29
C ASN A 140 -20.74 -7.76 -15.05
N ASN A 141 -21.23 -8.72 -15.84
CA ASN A 141 -20.41 -9.64 -16.63
C ASN A 141 -19.31 -10.34 -15.81
N SER A 142 -19.67 -10.90 -14.65
CA SER A 142 -18.76 -11.59 -13.72
C SER A 142 -17.63 -10.70 -13.13
N HIS A 143 -17.78 -9.38 -13.23
CA HIS A 143 -16.90 -8.42 -12.59
C HIS A 143 -17.68 -7.63 -11.55
N VAL A 144 -17.01 -7.21 -10.48
CA VAL A 144 -17.61 -6.35 -9.47
C VAL A 144 -17.03 -4.94 -9.60
N TYR A 145 -17.90 -3.96 -9.70
CA TYR A 145 -17.55 -2.55 -9.85
C TYR A 145 -18.00 -1.76 -8.64
N PHE A 146 -17.14 -0.85 -8.18
CA PHE A 146 -17.50 0.11 -7.17
C PHE A 146 -18.23 1.31 -7.80
N GLU A 147 -19.40 1.68 -7.26
CA GLU A 147 -20.22 2.79 -7.78
C GLU A 147 -19.73 4.14 -7.22
N VAL A 148 -18.70 4.68 -7.84
CA VAL A 148 -18.03 5.93 -7.41
C VAL A 148 -18.99 7.11 -7.33
N LYS A 149 -20.02 7.17 -8.20
CA LYS A 149 -21.00 8.27 -8.25
C LYS A 149 -21.86 8.36 -7.00
N LYS A 150 -22.02 7.26 -6.24
CA LYS A 150 -22.76 7.24 -4.97
C LYS A 150 -21.99 7.85 -3.80
N LEU A 151 -20.67 8.08 -3.94
CA LEU A 151 -19.90 8.81 -2.94
C LEU A 151 -20.26 10.30 -3.01
N LYS A 152 -21.04 10.77 -2.03
CA LYS A 152 -21.48 12.18 -1.95
C LYS A 152 -20.34 13.18 -1.73
N ASN A 153 -19.14 12.74 -1.38
CA ASN A 153 -17.96 13.58 -1.13
C ASN A 153 -17.13 13.77 -2.40
N LYS A 154 -17.25 14.95 -3.02
CA LYS A 154 -16.47 15.38 -4.20
C LYS A 154 -14.93 15.27 -4.03
N LYS A 155 -14.40 15.07 -2.83
CA LYS A 155 -12.97 14.92 -2.55
C LYS A 155 -12.36 13.64 -3.14
N TYR A 156 -13.16 12.60 -3.40
CA TYR A 156 -12.70 11.33 -3.97
C TYR A 156 -12.74 11.27 -5.51
N HIS A 157 -13.25 12.32 -6.19
CA HIS A 157 -13.31 12.36 -7.65
C HIS A 157 -11.96 12.63 -8.35
N ARG A 158 -10.85 12.73 -7.63
CA ARG A 158 -9.53 13.04 -8.19
C ARG A 158 -8.74 11.85 -8.73
N TYR A 159 -9.22 10.64 -8.56
CA TYR A 159 -8.61 9.45 -9.16
C TYR A 159 -9.32 9.12 -10.49
N ARG A 160 -9.06 9.93 -11.50
CA ARG A 160 -9.31 9.63 -12.92
C ARG A 160 -7.97 9.47 -13.62
#